data_6ffbeea9e4132a1935bb5c2010716248
#
_entry.id   6ffbeea9e4132a1935bb5c2010716248
#
_cell.length_a   1.000
_cell.length_b   1.000
_cell.length_c   1.000
_cell.angle_alpha   90.00
_cell.angle_beta   90.00
_cell.angle_gamma   90.00
#
_symmetry.space_group_name_H-M   'P 1'
#
loop_
_entity.id
_entity.type
_entity.pdbx_description
1 polymer ?
#
loop_
_entity_poly.entity_id
_entity_poly.type
_entity_poly.pdbx_seq_one_letter_code
_entity_poly.pdbx_strand_id
1 'polypeptide(L)'
;MPQTFPVSRLHALLRPPYRLRSVYERLLGTEVEIQIVASTRRAAEAAEQVALAELERLNAVLNRFDPESEWRRMLSRPGVLQQVSADLRTVLALATHWQEASHGALHAGADALGAVWAAAARRGHPPHPAELAPVIQGLTEPLWTLHPGGQVTIHTPLPLGLNALAKGYVIDRMAERAFAQPGVQAVLVNAGGDLRTLGGRGLNVSVADPSTARDDAPPLTQVRVQDAALATSGLAHRGLQVGGQWYSHLLDPRTGQPVAGVTGVTVVAPLAVTADALATALSVLGVPDGLTLADRTPGAAALIVTRGGGQHASRRWAALTPT
;
A
#
# COMPACT_ATOMS: atom_id res chain seq x y z
N MET A 1 -16.06 -45.89 40.35
CA MET A 1 -17.05 -45.21 39.47
C MET A 1 -16.31 -44.57 38.33
N PRO A 2 -16.50 -44.98 37.06
CA PRO A 2 -15.84 -44.33 35.93
C PRO A 2 -16.51 -42.98 35.63
N GLN A 3 -15.72 -41.92 35.60
CA GLN A 3 -16.17 -40.59 35.18
C GLN A 3 -16.40 -40.60 33.67
N THR A 4 -17.65 -40.49 33.27
CA THR A 4 -18.04 -40.25 31.87
C THR A 4 -17.76 -38.81 31.51
N PHE A 5 -16.76 -38.55 30.68
CA PHE A 5 -16.53 -37.24 30.07
C PHE A 5 -17.68 -36.93 29.09
N PRO A 6 -18.24 -35.72 29.08
CA PRO A 6 -19.36 -35.42 28.21
C PRO A 6 -18.87 -35.38 26.75
N VAL A 7 -19.41 -36.25 25.93
CA VAL A 7 -19.14 -36.44 24.49
C VAL A 7 -19.39 -35.15 23.67
N SER A 8 -20.15 -34.21 24.20
CA SER A 8 -20.47 -32.92 23.56
C SER A 8 -19.27 -32.00 23.33
N ARG A 9 -18.18 -32.11 24.12
CA ARG A 9 -16.96 -31.33 23.90
C ARG A 9 -16.06 -31.87 22.80
N LEU A 10 -16.10 -33.18 22.50
CA LEU A 10 -15.33 -33.76 21.39
C LEU A 10 -15.91 -33.46 20.02
N HIS A 11 -17.24 -33.31 19.89
CA HIS A 11 -17.89 -32.98 18.61
C HIS A 11 -17.64 -31.53 18.15
N ALA A 12 -17.36 -30.60 19.07
CA ALA A 12 -17.01 -29.22 18.73
C ALA A 12 -15.61 -29.09 18.07
N LEU A 13 -14.71 -30.06 18.32
CA LEU A 13 -13.35 -30.09 17.76
C LEU A 13 -13.29 -30.69 16.34
N LEU A 14 -14.39 -31.27 15.83
CA LEU A 14 -14.45 -32.02 14.55
C LEU A 14 -15.18 -31.26 13.43
N ARG A 15 -15.78 -30.10 13.71
CA ARG A 15 -16.41 -29.33 12.63
C ARG A 15 -15.33 -28.56 11.84
N PRO A 16 -15.27 -28.71 10.51
CA PRO A 16 -14.36 -27.88 9.70
C PRO A 16 -14.70 -26.40 9.90
N PRO A 17 -13.70 -25.54 9.94
CA PRO A 17 -13.91 -24.10 10.10
C PRO A 17 -14.75 -23.56 8.94
N TYR A 18 -15.60 -22.59 9.25
CA TYR A 18 -16.37 -21.88 8.25
C TYR A 18 -15.45 -20.93 7.47
N ARG A 19 -15.63 -20.90 6.15
CA ARG A 19 -14.90 -20.03 5.24
C ARG A 19 -15.87 -19.02 4.61
N LEU A 20 -15.61 -17.75 4.81
CA LEU A 20 -16.31 -16.65 4.17
C LEU A 20 -15.38 -16.03 3.12
N ARG A 21 -15.94 -15.72 1.96
CA ARG A 21 -15.29 -14.94 0.91
C ARG A 21 -16.28 -13.91 0.38
N SER A 22 -15.90 -12.63 0.42
CA SER A 22 -16.70 -11.53 -0.10
C SER A 22 -15.85 -10.64 -0.98
N VAL A 23 -16.46 -10.12 -2.03
CA VAL A 23 -15.83 -9.22 -2.99
C VAL A 23 -16.71 -7.96 -3.09
N TYR A 24 -16.08 -6.81 -2.96
CA TYR A 24 -16.71 -5.50 -3.00
C TYR A 24 -16.12 -4.69 -4.14
N GLU A 25 -16.96 -4.22 -5.04
CA GLU A 25 -16.55 -3.33 -6.11
C GLU A 25 -16.36 -1.90 -5.58
N ARG A 26 -15.31 -1.24 -6.06
CA ARG A 26 -15.06 0.20 -5.86
C ARG A 26 -14.88 0.67 -4.41
N LEU A 27 -14.47 -0.20 -3.51
CA LEU A 27 -13.94 0.23 -2.23
C LEU A 27 -12.45 0.63 -2.38
N LEU A 28 -12.00 1.69 -1.73
CA LEU A 28 -10.64 2.26 -1.86
C LEU A 28 -10.22 2.56 -3.32
N GLY A 29 -11.18 2.81 -4.20
CA GLY A 29 -10.94 3.04 -5.63
C GLY A 29 -10.60 1.77 -6.44
N THR A 30 -10.78 0.59 -5.88
CA THR A 30 -10.50 -0.72 -6.50
C THR A 30 -11.46 -1.79 -5.99
N GLU A 31 -11.32 -3.03 -6.51
CA GLU A 31 -11.96 -4.20 -5.92
C GLU A 31 -11.29 -4.54 -4.58
N VAL A 32 -12.11 -4.88 -3.58
CA VAL A 32 -11.65 -5.35 -2.26
C VAL A 32 -12.21 -6.74 -2.01
N GLU A 33 -11.34 -7.71 -1.77
CA GLU A 33 -11.67 -9.06 -1.37
C GLU A 33 -11.34 -9.27 0.11
N ILE A 34 -12.31 -9.83 0.86
CA ILE A 34 -12.13 -10.25 2.24
C ILE A 34 -12.36 -11.75 2.33
N GLN A 35 -11.38 -12.49 2.87
CA GLN A 35 -11.54 -13.89 3.20
C GLN A 35 -11.32 -14.10 4.70
N ILE A 36 -12.25 -14.81 5.34
CA ILE A 36 -12.20 -15.09 6.78
C ILE A 36 -12.41 -16.59 7.01
N VAL A 37 -11.55 -17.17 7.81
CA VAL A 37 -11.71 -18.53 8.35
C VAL A 37 -12.04 -18.41 9.83
N ALA A 38 -13.18 -18.93 10.25
CA ALA A 38 -13.63 -18.84 11.64
C ALA A 38 -14.29 -20.13 12.12
N SER A 39 -14.43 -20.30 13.43
CA SER A 39 -15.06 -21.47 14.06
C SER A 39 -16.55 -21.62 13.70
N THR A 40 -17.23 -20.51 13.37
CA THR A 40 -18.65 -20.49 13.01
C THR A 40 -18.92 -19.44 11.93
N ARG A 41 -20.03 -19.61 11.21
CA ARG A 41 -20.54 -18.63 10.24
C ARG A 41 -20.74 -17.25 10.90
N ARG A 42 -21.38 -17.20 12.04
CA ARG A 42 -21.65 -15.95 12.79
C ARG A 42 -20.36 -15.21 13.16
N ALA A 43 -19.31 -15.94 13.55
CA ALA A 43 -18.02 -15.33 13.86
C ALA A 43 -17.35 -14.74 12.61
N ALA A 44 -17.45 -15.44 11.46
CA ALA A 44 -16.91 -14.92 10.20
C ALA A 44 -17.65 -13.65 9.74
N GLU A 45 -18.99 -13.66 9.76
CA GLU A 45 -19.82 -12.51 9.39
C GLU A 45 -19.59 -11.31 10.33
N ALA A 46 -19.45 -11.54 11.62
CA ALA A 46 -19.14 -10.48 12.59
C ALA A 46 -17.77 -9.87 12.34
N ALA A 47 -16.76 -10.67 12.02
CA ALA A 47 -15.42 -10.20 11.71
C ALA A 47 -15.37 -9.39 10.40
N GLU A 48 -16.14 -9.79 9.39
CA GLU A 48 -16.30 -9.05 8.14
C GLU A 48 -16.92 -7.66 8.38
N GLN A 49 -17.99 -7.59 9.16
CA GLN A 49 -18.63 -6.31 9.50
C GLN A 49 -17.66 -5.38 10.24
N VAL A 50 -16.82 -5.91 11.13
CA VAL A 50 -15.79 -5.13 11.82
C VAL A 50 -14.73 -4.60 10.84
N ALA A 51 -14.30 -5.42 9.87
CA ALA A 51 -13.37 -4.97 8.83
C ALA A 51 -13.96 -3.85 7.97
N LEU A 52 -15.21 -3.98 7.55
CA LEU A 52 -15.90 -2.96 6.74
C LEU A 52 -16.12 -1.66 7.52
N ALA A 53 -16.54 -1.75 8.77
CA ALA A 53 -16.68 -0.58 9.64
C ALA A 53 -15.35 0.16 9.84
N GLU A 54 -14.24 -0.57 9.95
CA GLU A 54 -12.91 0.03 10.05
C GLU A 54 -12.49 0.71 8.74
N LEU A 55 -12.80 0.12 7.57
CA LEU A 55 -12.60 0.74 6.27
C LEU A 55 -13.36 2.06 6.17
N GLU A 56 -14.66 2.08 6.51
CA GLU A 56 -15.49 3.29 6.47
C GLU A 56 -14.95 4.38 7.39
N ARG A 57 -14.57 4.01 8.61
CA ARG A 57 -13.96 4.92 9.58
C ARG A 57 -12.67 5.55 9.04
N LEU A 58 -11.76 4.75 8.46
CA LEU A 58 -10.50 5.24 7.91
C LEU A 58 -10.69 5.99 6.59
N ASN A 59 -11.70 5.66 5.82
CA ASN A 59 -12.08 6.42 4.63
C ASN A 59 -12.46 7.87 5.00
N ALA A 60 -13.21 8.08 6.08
CA ALA A 60 -13.51 9.43 6.58
C ALA A 60 -12.25 10.19 7.06
N VAL A 61 -11.16 9.48 7.40
CA VAL A 61 -9.89 10.09 7.79
C VAL A 61 -8.99 10.38 6.58
N LEU A 62 -8.79 9.41 5.68
CA LEU A 62 -7.69 9.40 4.72
C LEU A 62 -8.11 9.64 3.25
N ASN A 63 -9.40 9.70 2.94
CA ASN A 63 -9.88 9.83 1.57
C ASN A 63 -9.50 11.18 0.95
N ARG A 64 -8.62 11.14 -0.06
CA ARG A 64 -8.17 12.34 -0.76
C ARG A 64 -9.24 12.99 -1.65
N PHE A 65 -10.26 12.25 -2.03
CA PHE A 65 -11.33 12.71 -2.94
C PHE A 65 -12.54 13.29 -2.20
N ASP A 66 -12.69 12.97 -0.91
CA ASP A 66 -13.74 13.49 -0.07
C ASP A 66 -13.30 14.80 0.60
N PRO A 67 -13.91 15.96 0.26
CA PRO A 67 -13.56 17.25 0.88
C PRO A 67 -13.82 17.26 2.40
N GLU A 68 -14.72 16.40 2.90
CA GLU A 68 -15.07 16.29 4.32
C GLU A 68 -14.14 15.32 5.08
N SER A 69 -13.23 14.63 4.39
CA SER A 69 -12.24 13.80 5.09
C SER A 69 -11.33 14.64 5.99
N GLU A 70 -10.85 14.04 7.07
CA GLU A 70 -9.92 14.73 7.99
C GLU A 70 -8.65 15.19 7.27
N TRP A 71 -8.09 14.36 6.37
CA TRP A 71 -6.96 14.69 5.52
C TRP A 71 -7.20 15.97 4.71
N ARG A 72 -8.33 16.06 4.00
CA ARG A 72 -8.66 17.21 3.16
C ARG A 72 -8.92 18.47 3.98
N ARG A 73 -9.62 18.34 5.09
CA ARG A 73 -9.84 19.48 6.02
C ARG A 73 -8.54 20.02 6.61
N MET A 74 -7.60 19.12 6.97
CA MET A 74 -6.29 19.54 7.45
C MET A 74 -5.51 20.31 6.38
N LEU A 75 -5.49 19.82 5.13
CA LEU A 75 -4.80 20.47 4.01
C LEU A 75 -5.39 21.84 3.65
N SER A 76 -6.66 22.10 3.94
CA SER A 76 -7.31 23.38 3.63
C SER A 76 -6.87 24.53 4.53
N ARG A 77 -6.08 24.27 5.60
CA ARG A 77 -5.65 25.26 6.58
C ARG A 77 -4.13 25.23 6.82
N PRO A 78 -3.32 25.55 5.80
CA PRO A 78 -1.87 25.62 5.97
C PRO A 78 -1.48 26.71 6.97
N GLY A 79 -0.40 26.50 7.72
CA GLY A 79 0.11 27.38 8.75
C GLY A 79 -0.66 27.34 10.08
N VAL A 80 -1.81 26.66 10.16
CA VAL A 80 -2.62 26.57 11.37
C VAL A 80 -2.27 25.29 12.14
N LEU A 81 -2.11 25.43 13.46
CA LEU A 81 -1.99 24.30 14.38
C LEU A 81 -3.34 23.57 14.49
N GLN A 82 -3.41 22.31 14.15
CA GLN A 82 -4.63 21.54 14.07
C GLN A 82 -4.53 20.25 14.88
N GLN A 83 -5.60 19.89 15.60
CA GLN A 83 -5.72 18.58 16.23
C GLN A 83 -6.11 17.55 15.16
N VAL A 84 -5.41 16.41 15.13
CA VAL A 84 -5.69 15.32 14.20
C VAL A 84 -5.87 13.99 14.94
N SER A 85 -6.56 13.04 14.29
CA SER A 85 -6.72 11.69 14.80
C SER A 85 -5.39 10.96 14.91
N ALA A 86 -5.35 9.92 15.74
CA ALA A 86 -4.17 9.08 15.90
C ALA A 86 -3.80 8.38 14.58
N ASP A 87 -4.79 8.00 13.77
CA ASP A 87 -4.57 7.36 12.47
C ASP A 87 -3.90 8.32 11.48
N LEU A 88 -4.44 9.53 11.31
CA LEU A 88 -3.84 10.52 10.42
C LEU A 88 -2.41 10.86 10.85
N ARG A 89 -2.21 11.08 12.15
CA ARG A 89 -0.87 11.32 12.72
C ARG A 89 0.08 10.16 12.41
N THR A 90 -0.36 8.91 12.55
CA THR A 90 0.45 7.73 12.26
C THR A 90 0.85 7.68 10.79
N VAL A 91 -0.09 7.92 9.87
CA VAL A 91 0.21 7.91 8.43
C VAL A 91 1.16 9.04 8.05
N LEU A 92 1.02 10.23 8.66
CA LEU A 92 1.96 11.35 8.45
C LEU A 92 3.37 11.01 8.97
N ALA A 93 3.48 10.36 10.14
CA ALA A 93 4.76 9.93 10.68
C ALA A 93 5.42 8.86 9.78
N LEU A 94 4.62 7.91 9.25
CA LEU A 94 5.10 6.93 8.27
C LEU A 94 5.56 7.61 6.97
N ALA A 95 4.84 8.64 6.50
CA ALA A 95 5.25 9.39 5.31
C ALA A 95 6.60 10.10 5.53
N THR A 96 6.82 10.73 6.67
CA THR A 96 8.11 11.32 7.04
C THR A 96 9.21 10.24 7.10
N HIS A 97 8.95 9.13 7.79
CA HIS A 97 9.89 8.01 7.91
C HIS A 97 10.32 7.48 6.52
N TRP A 98 9.35 7.20 5.64
CA TRP A 98 9.67 6.66 4.32
C TRP A 98 10.32 7.69 3.38
N GLN A 99 10.00 8.98 3.52
CA GLN A 99 10.72 10.04 2.83
C GLN A 99 12.20 10.05 3.20
N GLU A 100 12.52 9.99 4.50
CA GLU A 100 13.89 9.93 5.02
C GLU A 100 14.60 8.63 4.60
N ALA A 101 13.97 7.47 4.83
CA ALA A 101 14.55 6.16 4.54
C ALA A 101 14.84 5.94 3.05
N SER A 102 14.03 6.53 2.16
CA SER A 102 14.20 6.47 0.70
C SER A 102 14.99 7.63 0.11
N HIS A 103 15.56 8.51 0.94
CA HIS A 103 16.25 9.73 0.48
C HIS A 103 15.38 10.57 -0.49
N GLY A 104 14.10 10.73 -0.16
CA GLY A 104 13.14 11.51 -0.93
C GLY A 104 12.53 10.81 -2.14
N ALA A 105 12.88 9.54 -2.42
CA ALA A 105 12.28 8.79 -3.53
C ALA A 105 10.79 8.51 -3.31
N LEU A 106 10.35 8.29 -2.08
CA LEU A 106 8.95 8.35 -1.68
C LEU A 106 8.70 9.70 -1.01
N HIS A 107 7.74 10.48 -1.53
CA HIS A 107 7.49 11.82 -1.02
C HIS A 107 6.01 12.20 -1.18
N ALA A 108 5.39 12.65 -0.10
CA ALA A 108 3.97 13.03 -0.12
C ALA A 108 3.65 14.20 -1.07
N GLY A 109 4.61 15.05 -1.38
CA GLY A 109 4.48 16.15 -2.33
C GLY A 109 4.63 15.76 -3.81
N ALA A 110 4.85 14.48 -4.14
CA ALA A 110 4.95 14.03 -5.55
C ALA A 110 3.69 14.35 -6.38
N ASP A 111 2.52 14.49 -5.73
CA ASP A 111 1.28 14.89 -6.39
C ASP A 111 1.37 16.30 -7.03
N ALA A 112 2.18 17.21 -6.48
CA ALA A 112 2.43 18.51 -7.07
C ALA A 112 3.13 18.41 -8.43
N LEU A 113 4.11 17.50 -8.56
CA LEU A 113 4.75 17.19 -9.84
C LEU A 113 3.77 16.55 -10.82
N GLY A 114 2.89 15.65 -10.32
CA GLY A 114 1.82 15.07 -11.12
C GLY A 114 0.90 16.11 -11.75
N ALA A 115 0.60 17.19 -11.05
CA ALA A 115 -0.18 18.30 -11.59
C ALA A 115 0.54 19.03 -12.74
N VAL A 116 1.88 19.23 -12.64
CA VAL A 116 2.70 19.81 -13.72
C VAL A 116 2.69 18.91 -14.95
N TRP A 117 2.89 17.60 -14.78
CA TRP A 117 2.87 16.62 -15.87
C TRP A 117 1.48 16.48 -16.50
N ALA A 118 0.40 16.54 -15.71
CA ALA A 118 -0.96 16.56 -16.23
C ALA A 118 -1.25 17.83 -17.08
N ALA A 119 -0.70 18.98 -16.69
CA ALA A 119 -0.78 20.20 -17.50
C ALA A 119 0.02 20.07 -18.81
N ALA A 120 1.22 19.47 -18.75
CA ALA A 120 2.06 19.18 -19.91
C ALA A 120 1.36 18.22 -20.90
N ALA A 121 0.66 17.20 -20.40
CA ALA A 121 -0.13 16.28 -21.24
C ALA A 121 -1.22 17.02 -22.02
N ARG A 122 -1.91 17.97 -21.39
CA ARG A 122 -2.92 18.79 -22.07
C ARG A 122 -2.34 19.72 -23.15
N ARG A 123 -1.08 20.16 -22.98
CA ARG A 123 -0.37 21.02 -23.96
C ARG A 123 0.28 20.22 -25.08
N GLY A 124 0.46 18.91 -24.91
CA GLY A 124 1.08 18.04 -25.89
C GLY A 124 2.61 18.03 -25.92
N HIS A 125 3.28 18.64 -24.92
CA HIS A 125 4.75 18.59 -24.80
C HIS A 125 5.19 18.45 -23.34
N PRO A 126 6.34 17.80 -23.04
CA PRO A 126 6.87 17.66 -21.71
C PRO A 126 7.06 18.99 -20.98
N PRO A 127 7.01 19.00 -19.63
CA PRO A 127 7.26 20.22 -18.89
C PRO A 127 8.70 20.70 -19.07
N HIS A 128 8.86 22.03 -19.17
CA HIS A 128 10.18 22.63 -19.17
C HIS A 128 10.82 22.53 -17.76
N PRO A 129 12.16 22.38 -17.65
CA PRO A 129 12.83 22.36 -16.34
C PRO A 129 12.45 23.51 -15.41
N ALA A 130 12.22 24.71 -15.94
CA ALA A 130 11.79 25.89 -15.18
C ALA A 130 10.36 25.72 -14.56
N GLU A 131 9.51 24.86 -15.09
CA GLU A 131 8.20 24.56 -14.51
C GLU A 131 8.30 23.56 -13.35
N LEU A 132 9.27 22.66 -13.39
CA LEU A 132 9.53 21.65 -12.35
C LEU A 132 10.34 22.22 -11.17
N ALA A 133 11.30 23.10 -11.45
CA ALA A 133 12.24 23.61 -10.46
C ALA A 133 11.58 24.20 -9.19
N PRO A 134 10.57 25.10 -9.28
CA PRO A 134 9.94 25.65 -8.08
C PRO A 134 9.18 24.58 -7.26
N VAL A 135 8.61 23.56 -7.91
CA VAL A 135 7.97 22.46 -7.21
C VAL A 135 9.02 21.62 -6.48
N ILE A 136 10.09 21.21 -7.19
CA ILE A 136 11.18 20.43 -6.60
C ILE A 136 11.79 21.17 -5.41
N GLN A 137 12.03 22.47 -5.54
CA GLN A 137 12.53 23.31 -4.45
C GLN A 137 11.57 23.30 -3.25
N GLY A 138 10.26 23.42 -3.49
CA GLY A 138 9.24 23.37 -2.44
C GLY A 138 9.18 22.00 -1.73
N LEU A 139 9.65 20.92 -2.37
CA LEU A 139 9.73 19.59 -1.76
C LEU A 139 10.97 19.39 -0.88
N THR A 140 11.95 20.28 -0.90
CA THR A 140 13.12 20.21 0.01
C THR A 140 12.79 20.71 1.41
N GLU A 141 11.71 21.47 1.56
CA GLU A 141 11.24 22.00 2.83
C GLU A 141 10.32 21.00 3.56
N PRO A 142 10.28 21.03 4.91
CA PRO A 142 9.34 20.19 5.66
C PRO A 142 7.90 20.48 5.26
N LEU A 143 7.15 19.45 4.87
CA LEU A 143 5.74 19.59 4.47
C LEU A 143 4.82 19.84 5.66
N TRP A 144 5.17 19.30 6.83
CA TRP A 144 4.44 19.43 8.08
C TRP A 144 5.35 19.27 9.32
N THR A 145 4.83 19.73 10.44
CA THR A 145 5.41 19.43 11.76
C THR A 145 4.40 18.64 12.60
N LEU A 146 4.84 17.50 13.15
CA LEU A 146 4.10 16.72 14.13
C LEU A 146 4.43 17.23 15.54
N HIS A 147 3.47 17.87 16.22
CA HIS A 147 3.65 18.38 17.56
C HIS A 147 3.23 17.35 18.63
N PRO A 148 3.65 17.51 19.89
CA PRO A 148 3.11 16.75 21.02
C PRO A 148 1.58 16.87 21.11
N GLY A 149 0.93 15.87 21.75
CA GLY A 149 -0.53 15.94 21.99
C GLY A 149 -1.40 15.70 20.75
N GLY A 150 -0.84 15.20 19.64
CA GLY A 150 -1.64 14.86 18.44
C GLY A 150 -1.91 16.05 17.52
N GLN A 151 -1.15 17.12 17.64
CA GLN A 151 -1.30 18.32 16.82
C GLN A 151 -0.35 18.30 15.61
N VAL A 152 -0.77 18.94 14.52
CA VAL A 152 -0.03 19.03 13.25
C VAL A 152 -0.13 20.44 12.67
N THR A 153 0.95 20.94 12.09
CA THR A 153 0.96 22.14 11.24
C THR A 153 1.43 21.77 9.85
N ILE A 154 0.65 22.11 8.82
CA ILE A 154 1.05 22.01 7.40
C ILE A 154 1.77 23.27 7.00
N HIS A 155 2.95 23.15 6.34
CA HIS A 155 3.78 24.29 5.97
C HIS A 155 3.70 24.67 4.49
N THR A 156 3.10 23.81 3.67
CA THR A 156 3.08 23.99 2.22
C THR A 156 1.65 24.09 1.66
N PRO A 157 1.39 24.95 0.67
CA PRO A 157 0.16 24.93 -0.10
C PRO A 157 0.18 23.93 -1.27
N LEU A 158 1.29 23.21 -1.48
CA LEU A 158 1.41 22.25 -2.57
C LEU A 158 0.40 21.09 -2.40
N PRO A 159 -0.11 20.53 -3.51
CA PRO A 159 -0.88 19.28 -3.46
C PRO A 159 -0.08 18.15 -2.82
N LEU A 160 -0.65 17.55 -1.79
CA LEU A 160 -0.06 16.43 -1.07
C LEU A 160 -0.90 15.16 -1.24
N GLY A 161 -0.23 14.01 -1.29
CA GLY A 161 -0.86 12.69 -1.41
C GLY A 161 -0.24 11.65 -0.48
N LEU A 162 -1.08 10.77 0.05
CA LEU A 162 -0.70 9.63 0.89
C LEU A 162 -0.90 8.29 0.17
N ASN A 163 -0.95 8.28 -1.16
CA ASN A 163 -1.38 7.13 -1.97
C ASN A 163 -0.52 5.87 -1.76
N ALA A 164 0.78 6.03 -1.53
CA ALA A 164 1.71 4.92 -1.28
C ALA A 164 1.69 4.40 0.17
N LEU A 165 0.78 4.89 1.01
CA LEU A 165 0.69 4.57 2.43
C LEU A 165 -0.73 4.31 2.89
N ALA A 166 -1.69 5.16 2.49
CA ALA A 166 -3.05 5.15 3.02
C ALA A 166 -3.76 3.82 2.72
N LYS A 167 -3.61 3.27 1.51
CA LYS A 167 -4.21 1.99 1.12
C LYS A 167 -3.66 0.84 1.97
N GLY A 168 -2.35 0.70 2.05
CA GLY A 168 -1.70 -0.32 2.86
C GLY A 168 -2.06 -0.21 4.34
N TYR A 169 -2.13 1.02 4.88
CA TYR A 169 -2.55 1.26 6.25
C TYR A 169 -4.00 0.79 6.51
N VAL A 170 -4.93 1.10 5.61
CA VAL A 170 -6.33 0.64 5.71
C VAL A 170 -6.41 -0.88 5.68
N ILE A 171 -5.70 -1.54 4.75
CA ILE A 171 -5.63 -3.00 4.63
C ILE A 171 -5.13 -3.63 5.94
N ASP A 172 -4.06 -3.09 6.54
CA ASP A 172 -3.52 -3.57 7.80
C ASP A 172 -4.55 -3.46 8.93
N ARG A 173 -5.20 -2.31 9.07
CA ARG A 173 -6.20 -2.09 10.12
C ARG A 173 -7.43 -2.98 9.96
N MET A 174 -7.93 -3.14 8.74
CA MET A 174 -9.04 -4.07 8.44
C MET A 174 -8.69 -5.50 8.86
N ALA A 175 -7.54 -6.00 8.43
CA ALA A 175 -7.09 -7.36 8.72
C ALA A 175 -6.92 -7.58 10.23
N GLU A 176 -6.27 -6.66 10.94
CA GLU A 176 -6.04 -6.74 12.38
C GLU A 176 -7.34 -6.70 13.18
N ARG A 177 -8.27 -5.81 12.82
CA ARG A 177 -9.57 -5.69 13.49
C ARG A 177 -10.44 -6.92 13.30
N ALA A 178 -10.45 -7.50 12.10
CA ALA A 178 -11.15 -8.75 11.81
C ALA A 178 -10.51 -9.94 12.54
N PHE A 179 -9.17 -10.04 12.51
CA PHE A 179 -8.44 -11.15 13.13
C PHE A 179 -8.59 -11.19 14.66
N ALA A 180 -8.74 -10.02 15.28
CA ALA A 180 -8.95 -9.90 16.73
C ALA A 180 -10.34 -10.39 17.18
N GLN A 181 -11.26 -10.72 16.26
CA GLN A 181 -12.61 -11.16 16.64
C GLN A 181 -12.60 -12.61 17.17
N PRO A 182 -13.42 -12.89 18.20
CA PRO A 182 -13.49 -14.23 18.78
C PRO A 182 -13.85 -15.31 17.74
N GLY A 183 -13.07 -16.39 17.74
CA GLY A 183 -13.30 -17.55 16.85
C GLY A 183 -12.75 -17.39 15.45
N VAL A 184 -12.13 -16.27 15.09
CA VAL A 184 -11.41 -16.09 13.83
C VAL A 184 -10.07 -16.81 13.90
N GLN A 185 -9.71 -17.52 12.84
CA GLN A 185 -8.49 -18.34 12.71
C GLN A 185 -7.55 -17.81 11.61
N ALA A 186 -8.11 -17.19 10.57
CA ALA A 186 -7.34 -16.57 9.51
C ALA A 186 -8.14 -15.46 8.83
N VAL A 187 -7.43 -14.45 8.35
CA VAL A 187 -7.97 -13.33 7.57
C VAL A 187 -7.05 -13.06 6.38
N LEU A 188 -7.65 -12.79 5.23
CA LEU A 188 -7.04 -12.14 4.08
C LEU A 188 -7.85 -10.89 3.75
N VAL A 189 -7.19 -9.75 3.59
CA VAL A 189 -7.73 -8.55 2.94
C VAL A 189 -6.87 -8.25 1.73
N ASN A 190 -7.49 -8.15 0.55
CA ASN A 190 -6.84 -7.80 -0.71
C ASN A 190 -7.56 -6.59 -1.33
N ALA A 191 -6.83 -5.55 -1.67
CA ALA A 191 -7.36 -4.36 -2.34
C ALA A 191 -6.50 -4.02 -3.58
N GLY A 192 -6.99 -4.42 -4.76
CA GLY A 192 -6.34 -4.13 -6.02
C GLY A 192 -4.93 -4.73 -6.16
N GLY A 193 -4.71 -5.92 -5.60
CA GLY A 193 -3.44 -6.64 -5.64
C GLY A 193 -2.53 -6.43 -4.43
N ASP A 194 -2.78 -5.40 -3.59
CA ASP A 194 -2.11 -5.30 -2.29
C ASP A 194 -2.90 -6.08 -1.25
N LEU A 195 -2.23 -6.91 -0.50
CA LEU A 195 -2.89 -7.82 0.43
C LEU A 195 -2.17 -7.93 1.78
N ARG A 196 -2.95 -8.32 2.79
CA ARG A 196 -2.49 -8.68 4.13
C ARG A 196 -3.10 -10.02 4.53
N THR A 197 -2.27 -10.92 5.06
CA THR A 197 -2.73 -12.19 5.66
C THR A 197 -2.40 -12.24 7.14
N LEU A 198 -3.31 -12.77 7.93
CA LEU A 198 -3.09 -13.05 9.35
C LEU A 198 -3.65 -14.44 9.69
N GLY A 199 -2.89 -15.22 10.44
CA GLY A 199 -3.24 -16.60 10.83
C GLY A 199 -3.21 -17.59 9.66
N GLY A 200 -3.66 -18.80 9.93
CA GLY A 200 -3.73 -19.86 8.92
C GLY A 200 -2.37 -20.44 8.51
N ARG A 201 -2.37 -21.11 7.35
CA ARG A 201 -1.17 -21.79 6.82
C ARG A 201 -0.39 -20.96 5.80
N GLY A 202 -0.79 -19.71 5.59
CA GLY A 202 -0.28 -18.88 4.47
C GLY A 202 -0.86 -19.31 3.13
N LEU A 203 -0.64 -18.50 2.11
CA LEU A 203 -1.09 -18.74 0.74
C LEU A 203 0.04 -18.49 -0.26
N ASN A 204 -0.04 -19.16 -1.40
CA ASN A 204 0.82 -18.87 -2.53
C ASN A 204 0.15 -17.79 -3.37
N VAL A 205 0.85 -16.69 -3.58
CA VAL A 205 0.39 -15.55 -4.36
C VAL A 205 1.16 -15.53 -5.68
N SER A 206 0.44 -15.48 -6.79
CA SER A 206 1.03 -15.30 -8.11
C SER A 206 1.43 -13.85 -8.31
N VAL A 207 2.67 -13.62 -8.72
CA VAL A 207 3.18 -12.31 -9.10
C VAL A 207 3.04 -12.18 -10.61
N ALA A 208 2.24 -11.22 -11.07
CA ALA A 208 2.06 -10.98 -12.49
C ALA A 208 3.35 -10.47 -13.15
N ASP A 209 3.55 -10.84 -14.43
CA ASP A 209 4.64 -10.29 -15.22
C ASP A 209 4.30 -8.84 -15.64
N PRO A 210 5.02 -7.82 -15.16
CA PRO A 210 4.73 -6.42 -15.49
C PRO A 210 5.07 -6.06 -16.94
N SER A 211 5.73 -6.94 -17.70
CA SER A 211 6.05 -6.72 -19.11
C SER A 211 4.91 -7.09 -20.06
N THR A 212 3.89 -7.79 -19.55
CA THR A 212 2.71 -8.19 -20.34
C THR A 212 1.44 -7.50 -19.86
N ALA A 213 0.63 -7.02 -20.81
CA ALA A 213 -0.66 -6.40 -20.54
C ALA A 213 -1.83 -7.41 -20.49
N ARG A 214 -1.53 -8.72 -20.54
CA ARG A 214 -2.56 -9.77 -20.63
C ARG A 214 -2.85 -10.33 -19.26
N ASP A 215 -4.12 -10.29 -18.85
CA ASP A 215 -4.58 -10.84 -17.56
C ASP A 215 -4.48 -12.39 -17.51
N ASP A 216 -4.45 -13.06 -18.66
CA ASP A 216 -4.30 -14.52 -18.80
C ASP A 216 -2.85 -14.99 -18.99
N ALA A 217 -1.88 -14.08 -18.89
CA ALA A 217 -0.47 -14.45 -19.00
C ALA A 217 -0.02 -15.31 -17.79
N PRO A 218 0.92 -16.26 -18.00
CA PRO A 218 1.48 -17.01 -16.88
C PRO A 218 2.15 -16.05 -15.90
N PRO A 219 2.04 -16.31 -14.59
CA PRO A 219 2.68 -15.47 -13.59
C PRO A 219 4.21 -15.53 -13.72
N LEU A 220 4.88 -14.42 -13.44
CA LEU A 220 6.33 -14.33 -13.42
C LEU A 220 6.94 -15.30 -12.38
N THR A 221 6.30 -15.36 -11.22
CA THR A 221 6.69 -16.24 -10.11
C THR A 221 5.54 -16.40 -9.12
N GLN A 222 5.72 -17.30 -8.15
CA GLN A 222 4.84 -17.41 -7.00
C GLN A 222 5.63 -17.17 -5.71
N VAL A 223 4.99 -16.55 -4.73
CA VAL A 223 5.57 -16.32 -3.41
C VAL A 223 4.61 -16.78 -2.32
N ARG A 224 5.16 -17.35 -1.27
CA ARG A 224 4.41 -17.74 -0.09
C ARG A 224 4.29 -16.55 0.85
N VAL A 225 3.06 -16.16 1.18
CA VAL A 225 2.75 -15.08 2.11
C VAL A 225 2.05 -15.66 3.33
N GLN A 226 2.62 -15.49 4.52
CA GLN A 226 2.07 -15.97 5.79
C GLN A 226 2.34 -14.95 6.89
N ASP A 227 1.30 -14.53 7.61
CA ASP A 227 1.35 -13.46 8.62
C ASP A 227 2.10 -12.21 8.13
N ALA A 228 1.89 -11.90 6.85
CA ALA A 228 2.62 -10.89 6.10
C ALA A 228 1.71 -10.20 5.09
N ALA A 229 2.25 -9.22 4.41
CA ALA A 229 1.60 -8.46 3.35
C ALA A 229 2.40 -8.56 2.05
N LEU A 230 1.73 -8.34 0.93
CA LEU A 230 2.34 -8.19 -0.38
C LEU A 230 1.74 -6.95 -1.05
N ALA A 231 2.58 -6.16 -1.71
CA ALA A 231 2.17 -5.07 -2.57
C ALA A 231 2.97 -5.06 -3.86
N THR A 232 2.32 -4.61 -4.95
CA THR A 232 2.97 -4.50 -6.26
C THR A 232 2.74 -3.14 -6.88
N SER A 233 3.82 -2.42 -7.18
CA SER A 233 3.83 -1.22 -8.02
C SER A 233 4.16 -1.59 -9.45
N GLY A 234 3.16 -1.47 -10.36
CA GLY A 234 3.33 -1.67 -11.79
C GLY A 234 3.35 -0.36 -12.55
N LEU A 235 4.30 -0.19 -13.48
CA LEU A 235 4.46 1.03 -14.25
C LEU A 235 3.84 0.94 -15.65
N ALA A 236 3.50 -0.28 -16.12
CA ALA A 236 3.10 -0.52 -17.50
C ALA A 236 1.70 0.04 -17.85
N HIS A 237 0.78 0.13 -16.87
CA HIS A 237 -0.64 0.39 -17.13
C HIS A 237 -1.15 1.75 -16.66
N ARG A 238 -0.34 2.52 -15.93
CA ARG A 238 -0.72 3.85 -15.43
C ARG A 238 0.30 4.90 -15.86
N GLY A 239 -0.16 5.92 -16.56
CA GLY A 239 0.72 6.99 -17.04
C GLY A 239 -0.02 8.04 -17.85
N LEU A 240 0.74 8.90 -18.51
CA LEU A 240 0.28 10.02 -19.31
C LEU A 240 0.85 9.95 -20.72
N GLN A 241 0.02 10.24 -21.71
CA GLN A 241 0.47 10.51 -23.08
C GLN A 241 0.83 11.99 -23.20
N VAL A 242 2.07 12.29 -23.59
CA VAL A 242 2.52 13.67 -23.81
C VAL A 242 3.27 13.72 -25.15
N GLY A 243 2.80 14.47 -26.10
CA GLY A 243 3.43 14.59 -27.43
C GLY A 243 3.58 13.27 -28.18
N GLY A 244 2.66 12.34 -28.00
CA GLY A 244 2.72 10.99 -28.60
C GLY A 244 3.59 9.99 -27.84
N GLN A 245 4.29 10.40 -26.80
CA GLN A 245 5.11 9.54 -25.96
C GLN A 245 4.42 9.19 -24.65
N TRP A 246 4.56 7.94 -24.20
CA TRP A 246 4.06 7.45 -22.91
C TRP A 246 5.05 7.73 -21.78
N TYR A 247 4.56 8.28 -20.67
CA TYR A 247 5.30 8.55 -19.46
C TYR A 247 4.62 7.88 -18.27
N SER A 248 5.41 7.26 -17.39
CA SER A 248 4.92 6.66 -16.15
C SER A 248 4.22 7.69 -15.26
N HIS A 249 3.20 7.25 -14.52
CA HIS A 249 2.58 8.07 -13.47
C HIS A 249 3.47 8.22 -12.23
N LEU A 250 4.45 7.34 -12.04
CA LEU A 250 5.42 7.49 -10.95
C LEU A 250 6.50 8.49 -11.37
N LEU A 251 6.66 9.50 -10.55
CA LEU A 251 7.62 10.57 -10.72
C LEU A 251 8.68 10.48 -9.64
N ASP A 252 9.94 10.76 -9.99
CA ASP A 252 10.99 10.92 -8.99
C ASP A 252 10.88 12.36 -8.40
N PRO A 253 10.53 12.49 -7.11
CA PRO A 253 10.35 13.80 -6.49
C PRO A 253 11.63 14.65 -6.46
N ARG A 254 12.79 14.04 -6.57
CA ARG A 254 14.11 14.67 -6.53
C ARG A 254 14.46 15.33 -7.86
N THR A 255 13.92 14.82 -8.96
CA THR A 255 14.23 15.30 -10.32
C THR A 255 13.00 15.82 -11.07
N GLY A 256 11.80 15.52 -10.59
CA GLY A 256 10.54 15.80 -11.27
C GLY A 256 10.29 14.95 -12.53
N GLN A 257 11.16 13.96 -12.82
CA GLN A 257 11.08 13.14 -14.02
C GLN A 257 10.31 11.84 -13.79
N PRO A 258 9.58 11.35 -14.81
CA PRO A 258 8.94 10.03 -14.76
C PRO A 258 9.96 8.90 -14.65
N VAL A 259 9.64 7.90 -13.84
CA VAL A 259 10.44 6.67 -13.71
C VAL A 259 10.43 5.91 -15.04
N ALA A 260 11.61 5.50 -15.52
CA ALA A 260 11.78 4.85 -16.82
C ALA A 260 12.44 3.47 -16.79
N GLY A 261 13.26 3.17 -15.79
CA GLY A 261 14.12 1.97 -15.78
C GLY A 261 13.48 0.71 -15.22
N VAL A 262 12.42 0.85 -14.41
CA VAL A 262 11.71 -0.24 -13.72
C VAL A 262 10.34 -0.42 -14.38
N THR A 263 9.86 -1.65 -14.50
CA THR A 263 8.52 -1.98 -15.02
C THR A 263 7.59 -2.47 -13.92
N GLY A 264 8.13 -3.07 -12.88
CA GLY A 264 7.35 -3.52 -11.74
C GLY A 264 8.22 -3.82 -10.51
N VAL A 265 7.62 -3.63 -9.35
CA VAL A 265 8.24 -3.99 -8.06
C VAL A 265 7.20 -4.69 -7.21
N THR A 266 7.52 -5.91 -6.78
CA THR A 266 6.71 -6.64 -5.79
C THR A 266 7.47 -6.72 -4.48
N VAL A 267 6.80 -6.39 -3.40
CA VAL A 267 7.36 -6.42 -2.04
C VAL A 267 6.50 -7.30 -1.15
N VAL A 268 7.14 -8.17 -0.39
CA VAL A 268 6.55 -8.85 0.77
C VAL A 268 7.15 -8.23 2.03
N ALA A 269 6.30 -7.84 2.98
CA ALA A 269 6.74 -7.23 4.24
C ALA A 269 5.78 -7.61 5.39
N PRO A 270 6.16 -7.37 6.66
CA PRO A 270 5.28 -7.64 7.78
C PRO A 270 3.94 -6.89 7.74
N LEU A 271 3.90 -5.68 7.19
CA LEU A 271 2.73 -4.81 7.09
C LEU A 271 2.45 -4.40 5.64
N ALA A 272 1.19 -4.22 5.27
CA ALA A 272 0.80 -3.77 3.95
C ALA A 272 1.23 -2.33 3.68
N VAL A 273 1.17 -1.45 4.68
CA VAL A 273 1.69 -0.08 4.56
C VAL A 273 3.20 -0.06 4.27
N THR A 274 3.98 -0.98 4.84
CA THR A 274 5.41 -1.13 4.56
C THR A 274 5.64 -1.66 3.15
N ALA A 275 4.87 -2.67 2.72
CA ALA A 275 5.00 -3.24 1.38
C ALA A 275 4.66 -2.21 0.29
N ASP A 276 3.58 -1.46 0.42
CA ASP A 276 3.12 -0.42 -0.52
C ASP A 276 4.13 0.74 -0.60
N ALA A 277 4.60 1.24 0.56
CA ALA A 277 5.64 2.26 0.63
C ALA A 277 6.94 1.83 -0.06
N LEU A 278 7.42 0.63 0.26
CA LEU A 278 8.63 0.09 -0.37
C LEU A 278 8.44 -0.12 -1.87
N ALA A 279 7.33 -0.74 -2.32
CA ALA A 279 7.09 -0.97 -3.74
C ALA A 279 7.16 0.35 -4.54
N THR A 280 6.62 1.43 -3.98
CA THR A 280 6.70 2.77 -4.59
C THR A 280 8.13 3.34 -4.54
N ALA A 281 8.79 3.31 -3.37
CA ALA A 281 10.14 3.85 -3.21
C ALA A 281 11.17 3.12 -4.09
N LEU A 282 11.11 1.79 -4.16
CA LEU A 282 12.01 0.96 -4.95
C LEU A 282 11.82 1.19 -6.46
N SER A 283 10.59 1.45 -6.89
CA SER A 283 10.31 1.81 -8.29
C SER A 283 11.02 3.09 -8.71
N VAL A 284 11.18 4.05 -7.80
CA VAL A 284 11.87 5.32 -8.03
C VAL A 284 13.38 5.16 -7.89
N LEU A 285 13.86 4.44 -6.87
CA LEU A 285 15.29 4.24 -6.59
C LEU A 285 15.99 3.37 -7.66
N GLY A 286 15.25 2.46 -8.29
CA GLY A 286 15.86 1.47 -9.18
C GLY A 286 16.57 0.35 -8.43
N VAL A 287 17.38 -0.45 -9.19
CA VAL A 287 17.88 -1.73 -8.67
C VAL A 287 18.89 -1.59 -7.53
N PRO A 288 20.03 -0.87 -7.63
CA PRO A 288 21.05 -0.89 -6.58
C PRO A 288 20.54 -0.36 -5.24
N ASP A 289 20.01 0.86 -5.26
CA ASP A 289 19.56 1.57 -4.06
C ASP A 289 18.27 0.96 -3.51
N GLY A 290 17.36 0.53 -4.40
CA GLY A 290 16.13 -0.16 -4.03
C GLY A 290 16.39 -1.46 -3.28
N LEU A 291 17.25 -2.34 -3.80
CA LEU A 291 17.60 -3.60 -3.11
C LEU A 291 18.30 -3.33 -1.77
N THR A 292 19.12 -2.29 -1.70
CA THR A 292 19.77 -1.88 -0.45
C THR A 292 18.72 -1.46 0.59
N LEU A 293 17.72 -0.67 0.20
CA LEU A 293 16.62 -0.26 1.09
C LEU A 293 15.77 -1.46 1.52
N ALA A 294 15.42 -2.36 0.61
CA ALA A 294 14.66 -3.57 0.92
C ALA A 294 15.41 -4.47 1.92
N ASP A 295 16.71 -4.66 1.73
CA ASP A 295 17.54 -5.48 2.61
C ASP A 295 17.72 -4.88 4.02
N ARG A 296 17.71 -3.56 4.14
CA ARG A 296 17.77 -2.83 5.42
C ARG A 296 16.44 -2.81 6.15
N THR A 297 15.32 -2.98 5.44
CA THR A 297 13.98 -2.98 6.05
C THR A 297 13.71 -4.33 6.72
N PRO A 298 13.43 -4.38 8.03
CA PRO A 298 13.20 -5.63 8.75
C PRO A 298 12.01 -6.42 8.18
N GLY A 299 12.25 -7.72 7.89
CA GLY A 299 11.22 -8.63 7.38
C GLY A 299 10.77 -8.37 5.94
N ALA A 300 11.31 -7.36 5.25
CA ALA A 300 10.96 -7.11 3.86
C ALA A 300 11.78 -7.96 2.89
N ALA A 301 11.11 -8.35 1.79
CA ALA A 301 11.72 -8.97 0.62
C ALA A 301 11.13 -8.33 -0.64
N ALA A 302 11.94 -8.13 -1.68
CA ALA A 302 11.54 -7.42 -2.89
C ALA A 302 12.04 -8.11 -4.15
N LEU A 303 11.24 -8.03 -5.21
CA LEU A 303 11.60 -8.35 -6.59
C LEU A 303 11.39 -7.11 -7.45
N ILE A 304 12.44 -6.65 -8.11
CA ILE A 304 12.42 -5.53 -9.06
C ILE A 304 12.56 -6.10 -10.47
N VAL A 305 11.62 -5.75 -11.35
CA VAL A 305 11.67 -6.08 -12.77
C VAL A 305 11.99 -4.82 -13.56
N THR A 306 13.04 -4.88 -14.37
CA THR A 306 13.48 -3.74 -15.19
C THR A 306 12.86 -3.78 -16.59
N ARG A 307 12.90 -2.65 -17.31
CA ARG A 307 12.37 -2.52 -18.68
C ARG A 307 13.00 -3.55 -19.66
N GLY A 308 14.22 -3.98 -19.41
CA GLY A 308 14.90 -5.02 -20.19
C GLY A 308 14.52 -6.46 -19.81
N GLY A 309 13.53 -6.65 -18.92
CA GLY A 309 13.12 -7.98 -18.44
C GLY A 309 14.04 -8.56 -17.35
N GLY A 310 15.07 -7.84 -16.93
CA GLY A 310 15.96 -8.26 -15.84
C GLY A 310 15.19 -8.34 -14.51
N GLN A 311 15.35 -9.46 -13.81
CA GLN A 311 14.75 -9.70 -12.49
C GLN A 311 15.84 -9.58 -11.42
N HIS A 312 15.61 -8.72 -10.42
CA HIS A 312 16.56 -8.45 -9.36
C HIS A 312 15.88 -8.60 -8.00
N ALA A 313 16.36 -9.56 -7.22
CA ALA A 313 15.74 -9.92 -5.95
C ALA A 313 16.61 -9.48 -4.76
N SER A 314 15.95 -9.03 -3.67
CA SER A 314 16.59 -8.80 -2.39
C SER A 314 16.98 -10.13 -1.72
N ARG A 315 17.84 -10.08 -0.71
CA ARG A 315 18.41 -11.28 -0.05
C ARG A 315 17.35 -12.25 0.49
N ARG A 316 16.22 -11.72 1.00
CA ARG A 316 15.16 -12.54 1.62
C ARG A 316 14.18 -13.12 0.62
N TRP A 317 14.20 -12.68 -0.64
CA TRP A 317 13.20 -13.08 -1.65
C TRP A 317 13.20 -14.58 -1.92
N ALA A 318 14.38 -15.19 -2.04
CA ALA A 318 14.52 -16.61 -2.35
C ALA A 318 13.87 -17.54 -1.32
N ALA A 319 13.76 -17.11 -0.06
CA ALA A 319 13.10 -17.87 0.99
C ALA A 319 11.56 -17.90 0.89
N LEU A 320 10.98 -17.05 0.04
CA LEU A 320 9.53 -16.94 -0.17
C LEU A 320 9.04 -17.71 -1.39
N THR A 321 9.92 -18.07 -2.31
CA THR A 321 9.54 -18.84 -3.51
C THR A 321 9.30 -20.29 -3.12
N PRO A 322 8.12 -20.88 -3.47
CA PRO A 322 7.90 -22.31 -3.27
C PRO A 322 8.96 -23.14 -4.00
N THR A 323 9.51 -24.12 -3.31
CA THR A 323 10.40 -25.14 -3.92
C THR A 323 9.61 -26.10 -4.79
#